data_8d18839e58d487b965d0e243f1898b38
#
_entry.id   8d18839e58d487b965d0e243f1898b38
#
_cell.length_a   1.000
_cell.length_b   1.000
_cell.length_c   1.000
_cell.angle_alpha   90.00
_cell.angle_beta   90.00
_cell.angle_gamma   90.00
#
_symmetry.space_group_name_H-M   'P 1'
#
loop_
_entity.id
_entity.type
_entity.pdbx_description
1 polymer ?
#
loop_
_entity_poly.entity_id
_entity_poly.type
_entity_poly.pdbx_seq_one_letter_code
_entity_poly.pdbx_strand_id
1 'polypeptide(L)'
;ISISELNQYRQKYIASFLLNEEGELTSLEKDVLKTIENEEILSANLETNTILKFTYGQRLADKIASFGGSWKFIIIFGLFILIWIFSNIVFLVNKGFDPYPFILLNLILSCLAALQAPVIMMSQNRQEEKDRERAKQDYMVNLKSELEIRMLHEKIDHLIIHQQQELLNIQQVQVEMMQDIMNQLCAKK
;
A
#
# COMPACT_ATOMS: atom_id res chain seq x y z
N ILE A 1 21.74 22.28 -21.40
CA ILE A 1 21.29 20.88 -21.24
C ILE A 1 19.80 20.86 -21.52
N SER A 2 19.38 20.04 -22.50
CA SER A 2 17.97 19.85 -22.79
C SER A 2 17.26 19.13 -21.64
N ILE A 3 15.95 19.40 -21.44
CA ILE A 3 15.14 18.71 -20.42
C ILE A 3 15.19 17.18 -20.62
N SER A 4 15.26 16.72 -21.87
CA SER A 4 15.38 15.31 -22.23
C SER A 4 16.71 14.70 -21.78
N GLU A 5 17.81 15.43 -21.91
CA GLU A 5 19.14 14.97 -21.44
C GLU A 5 19.20 14.92 -19.92
N LEU A 6 18.62 15.90 -19.22
CA LEU A 6 18.52 15.91 -17.77
C LEU A 6 17.75 14.70 -17.26
N ASN A 7 16.65 14.35 -17.90
CA ASN A 7 15.86 13.16 -17.52
C ASN A 7 16.61 11.85 -17.76
N GLN A 8 17.41 11.75 -18.84
CA GLN A 8 18.26 10.58 -19.06
C GLN A 8 19.35 10.43 -17.99
N TYR A 9 19.97 11.52 -17.55
CA TYR A 9 20.96 11.49 -16.48
C TYR A 9 20.31 11.09 -15.14
N ARG A 10 19.12 11.62 -14.85
CA ARG A 10 18.31 11.20 -13.69
C ARG A 10 18.03 9.71 -13.67
N GLN A 11 17.56 9.15 -14.79
CA GLN A 11 17.31 7.72 -14.91
C GLN A 11 18.54 6.86 -14.65
N LYS A 12 19.66 7.21 -15.26
CA LYS A 12 20.91 6.47 -15.06
C LYS A 12 21.36 6.52 -13.59
N TYR A 13 21.21 7.67 -12.96
CA TYR A 13 21.57 7.86 -11.56
C TYR A 13 20.67 7.03 -10.64
N ILE A 14 19.35 7.12 -10.79
CA ILE A 14 18.40 6.36 -9.98
C ILE A 14 18.54 4.84 -10.23
N ALA A 15 18.73 4.44 -11.48
CA ALA A 15 18.96 3.04 -11.83
C ALA A 15 20.20 2.47 -11.14
N SER A 16 21.27 3.26 -10.96
CA SER A 16 22.49 2.81 -10.29
C SER A 16 22.30 2.49 -8.79
N PHE A 17 21.26 3.05 -8.16
CA PHE A 17 20.91 2.75 -6.77
C PHE A 17 19.97 1.57 -6.62
N LEU A 18 19.15 1.29 -7.66
CA LEU A 18 18.19 0.21 -7.66
C LEU A 18 18.76 -1.12 -8.17
N LEU A 19 20.02 -1.12 -8.61
CA LEU A 19 20.69 -2.34 -9.03
C LEU A 19 20.88 -3.28 -7.84
N ASN A 20 20.35 -4.51 -7.96
CA ASN A 20 20.59 -5.58 -7.00
C ASN A 20 22.07 -6.01 -6.99
N GLU A 21 22.47 -6.83 -6.01
CA GLU A 21 23.80 -7.47 -5.99
C GLU A 21 24.11 -8.24 -7.29
N GLU A 22 23.07 -8.71 -8.00
CA GLU A 22 23.17 -9.39 -9.30
C GLU A 22 23.20 -8.41 -10.50
N GLY A 23 23.07 -7.10 -10.27
CA GLY A 23 23.14 -6.07 -11.30
C GLY A 23 21.88 -5.95 -12.18
N GLU A 24 20.75 -6.56 -11.80
CA GLU A 24 19.49 -6.50 -12.53
C GLU A 24 18.40 -5.74 -11.74
N LEU A 25 17.62 -4.93 -12.46
CA LEU A 25 16.44 -4.27 -11.91
C LEU A 25 15.24 -5.21 -11.95
N THR A 26 14.52 -5.31 -10.84
CA THR A 26 13.25 -6.03 -10.79
C THR A 26 12.19 -5.31 -11.63
N SER A 27 11.12 -6.03 -12.02
CA SER A 27 10.02 -5.42 -12.79
C SER A 27 9.34 -4.26 -12.06
N LEU A 28 9.22 -4.36 -10.74
CA LEU A 28 8.63 -3.32 -9.89
C LEU A 28 9.49 -2.04 -9.86
N GLU A 29 10.81 -2.18 -9.78
CA GLU A 29 11.74 -1.05 -9.81
C GLU A 29 11.75 -0.34 -11.16
N LYS A 30 11.61 -1.10 -12.26
CA LYS A 30 11.44 -0.52 -13.61
C LYS A 30 10.14 0.28 -13.75
N ASP A 31 9.06 -0.18 -13.13
CA ASP A 31 7.78 0.54 -13.15
C ASP A 31 7.85 1.83 -12.31
N VAL A 32 8.55 1.81 -11.17
CA VAL A 32 8.82 3.01 -10.37
C VAL A 32 9.65 4.03 -11.15
N LEU A 33 10.71 3.59 -11.87
CA LEU A 33 11.53 4.47 -12.71
C LEU A 33 10.72 5.17 -13.79
N LYS A 34 9.84 4.45 -14.49
CA LYS A 34 8.92 5.04 -15.49
C LYS A 34 7.97 6.07 -14.90
N THR A 35 7.47 5.81 -13.69
CA THR A 35 6.52 6.72 -13.03
C THR A 35 7.21 8.01 -12.57
N ILE A 36 8.48 7.93 -12.16
CA ILE A 36 9.30 9.11 -11.83
C ILE A 36 9.61 9.93 -13.11
N GLU A 37 9.87 9.26 -14.23
CA GLU A 37 10.12 9.92 -15.52
C GLU A 37 8.93 10.75 -16.00
N ASN A 38 7.72 10.18 -15.89
CA ASN A 38 6.50 10.82 -16.36
C ASN A 38 5.91 11.83 -15.36
N GLU A 39 6.53 12.04 -14.21
CA GLU A 39 6.00 12.89 -13.12
C GLU A 39 4.58 12.47 -12.67
N GLU A 40 4.19 11.23 -12.95
CA GLU A 40 2.86 10.71 -12.62
C GLU A 40 2.74 10.33 -11.14
N ILE A 41 1.54 10.53 -10.58
CA ILE A 41 1.24 10.06 -9.23
C ILE A 41 1.02 8.55 -9.29
N LEU A 42 1.91 7.79 -8.67
CA LEU A 42 1.88 6.32 -8.68
C LEU A 42 0.55 5.75 -8.15
N SER A 43 -0.05 6.40 -7.14
CA SER A 43 -1.32 5.99 -6.55
C SER A 43 -2.50 6.04 -7.53
N ALA A 44 -2.54 7.02 -8.44
CA ALA A 44 -3.63 7.16 -9.41
C ALA A 44 -3.62 6.05 -10.47
N ASN A 45 -2.44 5.59 -10.89
CA ASN A 45 -2.31 4.52 -11.90
C ASN A 45 -2.53 3.12 -11.31
N LEU A 46 -2.28 2.92 -10.01
CA LEU A 46 -2.47 1.64 -9.34
C LEU A 46 -3.94 1.35 -9.02
N GLU A 47 -4.74 2.37 -8.68
CA GLU A 47 -6.18 2.20 -8.44
C GLU A 47 -6.95 1.74 -9.69
N THR A 48 -6.54 2.21 -10.87
CA THR A 48 -7.22 1.86 -12.14
C THR A 48 -6.94 0.42 -12.59
N ASN A 49 -5.82 -0.17 -12.24
CA ASN A 49 -5.44 -1.51 -12.68
C ASN A 49 -5.90 -2.64 -11.75
N THR A 50 -6.35 -2.33 -10.53
CA THR A 50 -6.67 -3.34 -9.50
C THR A 50 -8.17 -3.68 -9.43
N ILE A 51 -8.97 -3.42 -10.49
CA ILE A 51 -10.34 -3.91 -10.57
C ILE A 51 -10.30 -5.41 -10.82
N LEU A 52 -10.05 -6.17 -9.76
CA LEU A 52 -10.22 -7.62 -9.77
C LEU A 52 -11.68 -7.93 -10.15
N LYS A 53 -11.90 -8.49 -11.34
CA LYS A 53 -13.20 -8.92 -11.81
C LYS A 53 -13.61 -10.14 -10.98
N PHE A 54 -14.39 -9.90 -9.93
CA PHE A 54 -14.89 -10.98 -9.08
C PHE A 54 -15.99 -11.78 -9.79
N THR A 55 -15.89 -13.10 -9.72
CA THR A 55 -16.94 -14.01 -10.17
C THR A 55 -18.14 -13.95 -9.20
N TYR A 56 -19.33 -14.32 -9.70
CA TYR A 56 -20.55 -14.34 -8.87
C TYR A 56 -20.39 -15.20 -7.61
N GLY A 57 -19.75 -16.37 -7.73
CA GLY A 57 -19.49 -17.26 -6.61
C GLY A 57 -18.59 -16.64 -5.53
N GLN A 58 -17.58 -15.89 -5.93
CA GLN A 58 -16.67 -15.19 -5.01
C GLN A 58 -17.41 -14.09 -4.23
N ARG A 59 -18.27 -13.33 -4.87
CA ARG A 59 -19.09 -12.30 -4.19
C ARG A 59 -20.07 -12.90 -3.20
N LEU A 60 -20.65 -14.06 -3.55
CA LEU A 60 -21.56 -14.78 -2.67
C LEU A 60 -20.82 -15.33 -1.45
N ALA A 61 -19.65 -15.95 -1.65
CA ALA A 61 -18.82 -16.47 -0.57
C ALA A 61 -18.43 -15.37 0.43
N ASP A 62 -18.09 -14.17 -0.03
CA ASP A 62 -17.78 -13.04 0.84
C ASP A 62 -18.96 -12.58 1.67
N LYS A 63 -20.14 -12.49 1.05
CA LYS A 63 -21.36 -12.13 1.79
C LYS A 63 -21.70 -13.15 2.87
N ILE A 64 -21.55 -14.44 2.55
CA ILE A 64 -21.79 -15.52 3.51
C ILE A 64 -20.75 -15.49 4.64
N ALA A 65 -19.47 -15.33 4.31
CA ALA A 65 -18.40 -15.25 5.31
C ALA A 65 -18.56 -14.02 6.21
N SER A 66 -18.86 -12.86 5.62
CA SER A 66 -19.11 -11.61 6.38
C SER A 66 -20.35 -11.70 7.26
N PHE A 67 -21.42 -12.32 6.77
CA PHE A 67 -22.62 -12.54 7.56
C PHE A 67 -22.38 -13.55 8.68
N GLY A 68 -21.73 -14.68 8.39
CA GLY A 68 -21.43 -15.73 9.37
C GLY A 68 -20.48 -15.28 10.49
N GLY A 69 -19.62 -14.27 10.23
CA GLY A 69 -18.77 -13.64 11.24
C GLY A 69 -19.43 -12.50 12.01
N SER A 70 -20.71 -12.20 11.76
CA SER A 70 -21.42 -11.06 12.38
C SER A 70 -22.15 -11.44 13.67
N TRP A 71 -22.25 -10.50 14.60
CA TRP A 71 -23.08 -10.63 15.79
C TRP A 71 -24.55 -10.89 15.47
N LYS A 72 -25.05 -10.36 14.35
CA LYS A 72 -26.42 -10.59 13.88
C LYS A 72 -26.68 -12.06 13.59
N PHE A 73 -25.72 -12.74 12.94
CA PHE A 73 -25.81 -14.17 12.68
C PHE A 73 -25.87 -14.97 13.97
N ILE A 74 -25.00 -14.66 14.93
CA ILE A 74 -24.94 -15.37 16.23
C ILE A 74 -26.30 -15.26 16.96
N ILE A 75 -26.88 -14.07 17.02
CA ILE A 75 -28.17 -13.84 17.68
C ILE A 75 -29.32 -14.56 16.95
N ILE A 76 -29.40 -14.44 15.61
CA ILE A 76 -30.44 -15.08 14.80
C ILE A 76 -30.35 -16.61 14.93
N PHE A 77 -29.12 -17.13 14.86
CA PHE A 77 -28.85 -18.55 14.96
C PHE A 77 -29.16 -19.11 16.37
N GLY A 78 -28.77 -18.39 17.41
CA GLY A 78 -29.13 -18.74 18.78
C GLY A 78 -30.65 -18.76 19.01
N LEU A 79 -31.35 -17.75 18.49
CA LEU A 79 -32.80 -17.68 18.54
C LEU A 79 -33.47 -18.86 17.77
N PHE A 80 -32.93 -19.20 16.60
CA PHE A 80 -33.40 -20.36 15.83
C PHE A 80 -33.29 -21.67 16.62
N ILE A 81 -32.12 -21.91 17.27
CA ILE A 81 -31.93 -23.09 18.10
C ILE A 81 -32.92 -23.11 19.29
N LEU A 82 -33.12 -21.99 19.97
CA LEU A 82 -34.07 -21.88 21.07
C LEU A 82 -35.51 -22.17 20.62
N ILE A 83 -35.93 -21.60 19.49
CA ILE A 83 -37.26 -21.85 18.93
C ILE A 83 -37.40 -23.34 18.55
N TRP A 84 -36.35 -23.95 17.95
CA TRP A 84 -36.39 -25.38 17.59
C TRP A 84 -36.61 -26.27 18.80
N ILE A 85 -35.79 -26.06 19.85
CA ILE A 85 -35.91 -26.81 21.09
C ILE A 85 -37.28 -26.60 21.74
N PHE A 86 -37.72 -25.35 21.87
CA PHE A 86 -39.01 -25.00 22.47
C PHE A 86 -40.17 -25.60 21.72
N SER A 87 -40.16 -25.52 20.39
CA SER A 87 -41.19 -26.15 19.54
C SER A 87 -41.27 -27.67 19.73
N ASN A 88 -40.13 -28.36 19.79
CA ASN A 88 -40.10 -29.79 20.02
C ASN A 88 -40.54 -30.20 21.42
N ILE A 89 -40.33 -29.38 22.44
CA ILE A 89 -40.76 -29.69 23.81
C ILE A 89 -42.26 -29.41 24.00
N VAL A 90 -42.74 -28.24 23.51
CA VAL A 90 -44.09 -27.76 23.82
C VAL A 90 -45.17 -28.34 22.88
N PHE A 91 -44.91 -28.40 21.57
CA PHE A 91 -45.94 -28.79 20.59
C PHE A 91 -45.99 -30.29 20.30
N LEU A 92 -44.96 -31.05 20.69
CA LEU A 92 -44.81 -32.43 20.24
C LEU A 92 -44.63 -33.44 21.41
N VAL A 93 -45.30 -33.18 22.54
CA VAL A 93 -45.22 -33.98 23.76
C VAL A 93 -45.49 -35.50 23.53
N ASN A 94 -46.15 -35.89 22.42
CA ASN A 94 -46.46 -37.31 22.15
C ASN A 94 -45.83 -37.88 20.87
N LYS A 95 -45.36 -37.08 19.91
CA LYS A 95 -44.58 -37.49 18.72
C LYS A 95 -43.79 -36.30 18.20
N GLY A 96 -42.68 -35.95 18.87
CA GLY A 96 -41.79 -34.91 18.45
C GLY A 96 -41.26 -35.17 17.05
N PHE A 97 -41.21 -34.11 16.22
CA PHE A 97 -40.61 -34.15 14.89
C PHE A 97 -39.10 -34.53 14.97
N ASP A 98 -38.42 -34.05 15.99
CA ASP A 98 -37.03 -34.35 16.27
C ASP A 98 -36.86 -34.62 17.79
N PRO A 99 -37.28 -35.81 18.30
CA PRO A 99 -37.22 -36.11 19.72
C PRO A 99 -35.76 -36.17 20.22
N TYR A 100 -35.57 -35.94 21.50
CA TYR A 100 -34.26 -36.11 22.13
C TYR A 100 -33.62 -37.44 21.70
N PRO A 101 -32.34 -37.44 21.22
CA PRO A 101 -31.29 -36.43 21.32
C PRO A 101 -31.16 -35.42 20.15
N PHE A 102 -32.26 -35.04 19.46
CA PHE A 102 -32.24 -34.04 18.40
C PHE A 102 -31.35 -34.39 17.20
N ILE A 103 -31.55 -35.58 16.66
CA ILE A 103 -30.73 -36.15 15.58
C ILE A 103 -30.79 -35.30 14.32
N LEU A 104 -31.99 -34.81 13.94
CA LEU A 104 -32.13 -33.97 12.76
C LEU A 104 -31.46 -32.62 12.92
N LEU A 105 -31.63 -32.00 14.08
CA LEU A 105 -30.94 -30.74 14.39
C LEU A 105 -29.41 -30.90 14.30
N ASN A 106 -28.87 -31.98 14.91
CA ASN A 106 -27.46 -32.29 14.87
C ASN A 106 -26.95 -32.53 13.44
N LEU A 107 -27.72 -33.22 12.61
CA LEU A 107 -27.38 -33.43 11.20
C LEU A 107 -27.34 -32.12 10.43
N ILE A 108 -28.35 -31.23 10.59
CA ILE A 108 -28.39 -29.92 9.93
C ILE A 108 -27.19 -29.07 10.37
N LEU A 109 -26.88 -29.00 11.68
CA LEU A 109 -25.77 -28.23 12.21
C LEU A 109 -24.43 -28.76 11.69
N SER A 110 -24.26 -30.08 11.60
CA SER A 110 -23.04 -30.71 11.09
C SER A 110 -22.84 -30.40 9.59
N CYS A 111 -23.90 -30.50 8.80
CA CYS A 111 -23.85 -30.12 7.38
C CYS A 111 -23.51 -28.64 7.21
N LEU A 112 -24.12 -27.75 8.00
CA LEU A 112 -23.86 -26.32 7.96
C LEU A 112 -22.39 -26.01 8.32
N ALA A 113 -21.88 -26.62 9.40
CA ALA A 113 -20.48 -26.48 9.81
C ALA A 113 -19.50 -26.96 8.73
N ALA A 114 -19.78 -28.10 8.09
CA ALA A 114 -18.96 -28.64 7.02
C ALA A 114 -18.91 -27.75 5.78
N LEU A 115 -20.00 -27.05 5.46
CA LEU A 115 -20.05 -26.08 4.34
C LEU A 115 -19.43 -24.72 4.68
N GLN A 116 -19.50 -24.32 5.95
CA GLN A 116 -19.02 -23.02 6.39
C GLN A 116 -17.50 -22.90 6.29
N ALA A 117 -16.75 -23.96 6.63
CA ALA A 117 -15.31 -23.95 6.63
C ALA A 117 -14.68 -23.67 5.24
N PRO A 118 -15.06 -24.33 4.13
CA PRO A 118 -14.53 -24.02 2.81
C PRO A 118 -14.89 -22.59 2.34
N VAL A 119 -16.08 -22.08 2.68
CA VAL A 119 -16.52 -20.74 2.32
C VAL A 119 -15.66 -19.67 3.03
N ILE A 120 -15.38 -19.86 4.31
CA ILE A 120 -14.49 -18.98 5.06
C ILE A 120 -13.08 -19.01 4.47
N MET A 121 -12.55 -20.20 4.18
CA MET A 121 -11.21 -20.36 3.59
C MET A 121 -11.11 -19.64 2.23
N MET A 122 -12.13 -19.75 1.36
CA MET A 122 -12.14 -19.01 0.10
C MET A 122 -12.13 -17.49 0.30
N SER A 123 -12.84 -16.99 1.29
CA SER A 123 -12.85 -15.56 1.62
C SER A 123 -11.51 -15.10 2.20
N GLN A 124 -10.88 -15.91 3.07
CA GLN A 124 -9.56 -15.64 3.64
C GLN A 124 -8.47 -15.62 2.56
N ASN A 125 -8.40 -16.63 1.70
CA ASN A 125 -7.42 -16.67 0.61
C ASN A 125 -7.50 -15.43 -0.29
N ARG A 126 -8.72 -14.96 -0.54
CA ARG A 126 -8.91 -13.77 -1.35
C ARG A 126 -8.53 -12.49 -0.60
N GLN A 127 -8.75 -12.43 0.70
CA GLN A 127 -8.28 -11.31 1.51
C GLN A 127 -6.75 -11.25 1.51
N GLU A 128 -6.10 -12.40 1.66
CA GLU A 128 -4.65 -12.54 1.57
C GLU A 128 -4.09 -12.07 0.22
N GLU A 129 -4.77 -12.42 -0.89
CA GLU A 129 -4.37 -11.97 -2.22
C GLU A 129 -4.45 -10.45 -2.36
N LYS A 130 -5.53 -9.84 -1.85
CA LYS A 130 -5.68 -8.38 -1.82
C LYS A 130 -4.63 -7.71 -0.94
N ASP A 131 -4.35 -8.27 0.22
CA ASP A 131 -3.39 -7.71 1.16
C ASP A 131 -1.95 -7.82 0.60
N ARG A 132 -1.65 -8.91 -0.12
CA ARG A 132 -0.39 -9.05 -0.86
C ARG A 132 -0.25 -8.00 -1.96
N GLU A 133 -1.32 -7.72 -2.70
CA GLU A 133 -1.29 -6.70 -3.75
C GLU A 133 -1.14 -5.30 -3.15
N ARG A 134 -1.83 -4.99 -2.06
CA ARG A 134 -1.65 -3.73 -1.32
C ARG A 134 -0.22 -3.57 -0.80
N ALA A 135 0.35 -4.63 -0.22
CA ALA A 135 1.72 -4.59 0.27
C ALA A 135 2.73 -4.29 -0.86
N LYS A 136 2.51 -4.80 -2.08
CA LYS A 136 3.33 -4.44 -3.24
C LYS A 136 3.17 -2.96 -3.62
N GLN A 137 1.94 -2.45 -3.60
CA GLN A 137 1.65 -1.05 -3.89
C GLN A 137 2.31 -0.12 -2.86
N ASP A 138 2.18 -0.46 -1.58
CA ASP A 138 2.80 0.29 -0.48
C ASP A 138 4.34 0.28 -0.62
N TYR A 139 4.92 -0.86 -0.99
CA TYR A 139 6.35 -0.94 -1.27
C TYR A 139 6.77 0.01 -2.40
N MET A 140 6.03 0.03 -3.53
CA MET A 140 6.34 0.91 -4.66
C MET A 140 6.23 2.39 -4.30
N VAL A 141 5.19 2.76 -3.53
CA VAL A 141 5.01 4.14 -3.07
C VAL A 141 6.14 4.55 -2.13
N ASN A 142 6.52 3.69 -1.20
CA ASN A 142 7.62 3.96 -0.27
C ASN A 142 8.96 4.10 -1.01
N LEU A 143 9.24 3.20 -1.96
CA LEU A 143 10.45 3.26 -2.76
C LEU A 143 10.53 4.56 -3.58
N LYS A 144 9.42 4.96 -4.21
CA LYS A 144 9.35 6.24 -4.92
C LYS A 144 9.63 7.41 -3.99
N SER A 145 8.99 7.43 -2.82
CA SER A 145 9.16 8.51 -1.84
C SER A 145 10.60 8.59 -1.34
N GLU A 146 11.26 7.46 -1.09
CA GLU A 146 12.66 7.42 -0.68
C GLU A 146 13.59 8.00 -1.76
N LEU A 147 13.35 7.64 -3.02
CA LEU A 147 14.12 8.17 -4.15
C LEU A 147 13.90 9.68 -4.34
N GLU A 148 12.67 10.15 -4.21
CA GLU A 148 12.35 11.58 -4.29
C GLU A 148 13.02 12.39 -3.17
N ILE A 149 13.00 11.87 -1.93
CA ILE A 149 13.68 12.48 -0.78
C ILE A 149 15.19 12.55 -1.02
N ARG A 150 15.79 11.47 -1.52
CA ARG A 150 17.23 11.45 -1.83
C ARG A 150 17.60 12.49 -2.89
N MET A 151 16.83 12.57 -3.97
CA MET A 151 17.03 13.59 -5.00
C MET A 151 16.85 15.02 -4.44
N LEU A 152 15.94 15.21 -3.50
CA LEU A 152 15.76 16.49 -2.83
C LEU A 152 16.99 16.87 -2.00
N HIS A 153 17.55 15.94 -1.23
CA HIS A 153 18.78 16.17 -0.45
C HIS A 153 19.94 16.58 -1.35
N GLU A 154 20.15 15.89 -2.48
CA GLU A 154 21.21 16.27 -3.43
C GLU A 154 21.03 17.67 -4.02
N LYS A 155 19.77 18.04 -4.33
CA LYS A 155 19.50 19.41 -4.78
C LYS A 155 19.81 20.45 -3.69
N ILE A 156 19.48 20.15 -2.44
CA ILE A 156 19.77 21.03 -1.30
C ILE A 156 21.28 21.16 -1.13
N ASP A 157 22.02 20.06 -1.15
CA ASP A 157 23.49 20.08 -1.03
C ASP A 157 24.12 20.89 -2.15
N HIS A 158 23.67 20.71 -3.38
CA HIS A 158 24.15 21.52 -4.53
C HIS A 158 23.86 23.00 -4.34
N LEU A 159 22.67 23.36 -3.86
CA LEU A 159 22.30 24.75 -3.57
C LEU A 159 23.17 25.36 -2.47
N ILE A 160 23.44 24.61 -1.39
CA ILE A 160 24.28 25.05 -0.29
C ILE A 160 25.72 25.31 -0.79
N ILE A 161 26.27 24.39 -1.57
CA ILE A 161 27.64 24.55 -2.14
C ILE A 161 27.70 25.77 -3.05
N HIS A 162 26.71 25.95 -3.91
CA HIS A 162 26.64 27.10 -4.81
C HIS A 162 26.55 28.42 -4.05
N GLN A 163 25.69 28.51 -3.04
CA GLN A 163 25.57 29.68 -2.18
C GLN A 163 26.86 30.01 -1.43
N GLN A 164 27.55 28.96 -0.92
CA GLN A 164 28.84 29.17 -0.27
C GLN A 164 29.91 29.73 -1.21
N GLN A 165 29.95 29.25 -2.47
CA GLN A 165 30.85 29.77 -3.49
C GLN A 165 30.53 31.22 -3.84
N GLU A 166 29.27 31.58 -3.99
CA GLU A 166 28.89 32.98 -4.24
C GLU A 166 29.27 33.90 -3.08
N LEU A 167 29.05 33.46 -1.82
CA LEU A 167 29.46 34.23 -0.65
C LEU A 167 30.96 34.45 -0.60
N LEU A 168 31.77 33.45 -0.91
CA LEU A 168 33.20 33.56 -0.97
C LEU A 168 33.66 34.55 -2.06
N ASN A 169 33.04 34.50 -3.23
CA ASN A 169 33.29 35.45 -4.32
C ASN A 169 32.97 36.89 -3.89
N ILE A 170 31.82 37.11 -3.25
CA ILE A 170 31.43 38.43 -2.73
C ILE A 170 32.44 38.93 -1.67
N GLN A 171 32.87 38.06 -0.74
CA GLN A 171 33.88 38.42 0.26
C GLN A 171 35.21 38.80 -0.38
N GLN A 172 35.64 38.07 -1.41
CA GLN A 172 36.86 38.38 -2.13
C GLN A 172 36.80 39.76 -2.79
N VAL A 173 35.69 40.05 -3.49
CA VAL A 173 35.47 41.39 -4.10
C VAL A 173 35.44 42.49 -3.05
N GLN A 174 34.88 42.26 -1.86
CA GLN A 174 34.89 43.23 -0.76
C GLN A 174 36.29 43.49 -0.24
N VAL A 175 37.13 42.45 -0.10
CA VAL A 175 38.53 42.58 0.33
C VAL A 175 39.32 43.37 -0.70
N GLU A 176 39.15 43.09 -2.00
CA GLU A 176 39.81 43.84 -3.09
C GLU A 176 39.42 45.32 -3.08
N MET A 177 38.11 45.61 -2.95
CA MET A 177 37.63 47.00 -2.83
C MET A 177 38.22 47.72 -1.61
N MET A 178 38.30 47.05 -0.44
CA MET A 178 38.91 47.64 0.74
C MET A 178 40.40 47.93 0.54
N GLN A 179 41.16 47.04 -0.11
CA GLN A 179 42.53 47.25 -0.46
C GLN A 179 42.72 48.45 -1.40
N ASP A 180 41.87 48.58 -2.40
CA ASP A 180 41.91 49.71 -3.32
C ASP A 180 41.64 51.05 -2.61
N ILE A 181 40.65 51.08 -1.72
CA ILE A 181 40.36 52.27 -0.90
C ILE A 181 41.57 52.62 -0.01
N MET A 182 42.16 51.63 0.63
CA MET A 182 43.38 51.88 1.46
C MET A 182 44.51 52.41 0.63
N ASN A 183 44.76 51.85 -0.55
CA ASN A 183 45.81 52.30 -1.46
C ASN A 183 45.58 53.75 -1.92
N GLN A 184 44.34 54.14 -2.24
CA GLN A 184 43.98 55.51 -2.58
C GLN A 184 44.17 56.52 -1.44
N LEU A 185 43.84 56.10 -0.23
CA LEU A 185 44.03 56.93 0.95
C LEU A 185 45.56 57.10 1.30
N CYS A 186 46.35 56.07 1.11
CA CYS A 186 47.82 56.15 1.28
C CYS A 186 48.48 56.99 0.18
N ALA A 187 48.00 56.97 -1.04
CA ALA A 187 48.54 57.77 -2.16
C ALA A 187 48.22 59.27 -2.05
N LYS A 188 47.25 59.66 -1.23
CA LYS A 188 46.76 61.04 -1.06
C LYS A 188 47.51 61.75 0.11
N LYS A 189 48.44 61.12 0.79
CA LYS A 189 49.20 61.63 1.87
C LYS A 189 50.68 61.92 1.38
#